data_852a3a3d2a8d30ce0c7f54df8300f5e9
#
_entry.id   852a3a3d2a8d30ce0c7f54df8300f5e9
#
_cell.length_a   1.000
_cell.length_b   1.000
_cell.length_c   1.000
_cell.angle_alpha   90.00
_cell.angle_beta   90.00
_cell.angle_gamma   90.00
#
_symmetry.space_group_name_H-M   'P 1'
#
loop_
_entity.id
_entity.type
_entity.pdbx_description
1 polymer ?
#
loop_
_entity_poly.entity_id
_entity_poly.type
_entity_poly.pdbx_seq_one_letter_code
_entity_poly.pdbx_strand_id
1 'polypeptide(L)'
;MTIEARPYGSDASPGERSELRERVWKLDARLFVMVEVPVQTPFTLDVLFDRLDELTVGLDRFAYVVDLSGVKRPDARVREKLRERVARVNPRLAHVGLVVGGNAVIRAVAKLAAFSLGFRSFSFHMSVDQAVEACRRALR
;
A
#
# COMPACT_ATOMS: atom_id res chain seq x y z
N MET A 1 19.93 17.73 -13.89
CA MET A 1 20.17 16.29 -14.07
C MET A 1 19.14 15.54 -13.25
N THR A 2 18.32 14.77 -13.92
CA THR A 2 17.29 13.98 -13.23
C THR A 2 17.95 12.70 -12.75
N ILE A 3 17.98 12.49 -11.44
CA ILE A 3 18.42 11.22 -10.89
C ILE A 3 17.22 10.29 -10.96
N GLU A 4 17.28 9.31 -11.86
CA GLU A 4 16.26 8.27 -11.88
C GLU A 4 16.36 7.47 -10.57
N ALA A 5 15.22 7.36 -9.87
CA ALA A 5 15.15 6.51 -8.71
C ALA A 5 15.36 5.05 -9.14
N ARG A 6 16.45 4.42 -8.71
CA ARG A 6 16.65 3.00 -8.96
C ARG A 6 15.64 2.19 -8.16
N PRO A 7 15.17 1.05 -8.68
CA PRO A 7 14.35 0.16 -7.87
C PRO A 7 15.16 -0.39 -6.69
N TYR A 8 14.60 -0.34 -5.49
CA TYR A 8 15.23 -0.92 -4.32
C TYR A 8 15.20 -2.45 -4.40
N GLY A 9 16.32 -3.08 -4.09
CA GLY A 9 16.44 -4.52 -4.00
C GLY A 9 16.99 -4.95 -2.64
N SER A 10 17.29 -6.24 -2.51
CA SER A 10 17.84 -6.82 -1.28
C SER A 10 19.20 -6.24 -0.88
N ASP A 11 19.88 -5.56 -1.81
CA ASP A 11 21.14 -4.85 -1.60
C ASP A 11 20.95 -3.43 -1.03
N ALA A 12 19.71 -3.04 -0.72
CA ALA A 12 19.42 -1.73 -0.16
C ALA A 12 20.22 -1.48 1.13
N SER A 13 20.79 -0.28 1.24
CA SER A 13 21.52 0.14 2.44
C SER A 13 20.59 0.25 3.66
N PRO A 14 21.13 0.27 4.89
CA PRO A 14 20.31 0.55 6.08
C PRO A 14 19.56 1.87 6.00
N GLY A 15 20.15 2.91 5.40
CA GLY A 15 19.48 4.19 5.18
C GLY A 15 18.32 4.10 4.21
N GLU A 16 18.50 3.37 3.11
CA GLU A 16 17.43 3.12 2.12
C GLU A 16 16.28 2.30 2.74
N ARG A 17 16.59 1.29 3.55
CA ARG A 17 15.58 0.51 4.27
C ARG A 17 14.80 1.38 5.26
N SER A 18 15.48 2.27 5.96
CA SER A 18 14.86 3.22 6.88
C SER A 18 13.89 4.16 6.15
N GLU A 19 14.28 4.69 4.99
CA GLU A 19 13.41 5.53 4.16
C GLU A 19 12.17 4.78 3.69
N LEU A 20 12.32 3.51 3.32
CA LEU A 20 11.17 2.67 2.95
C LEU A 20 10.21 2.50 4.13
N ARG A 21 10.73 2.22 5.30
CA ARG A 21 9.90 2.03 6.51
C ARG A 21 9.14 3.29 6.88
N GLU A 22 9.71 4.48 6.68
CA GLU A 22 9.05 5.76 6.93
C GLU A 22 7.84 6.02 6.03
N ARG A 23 7.70 5.28 4.93
CA ARG A 23 6.53 5.35 4.03
C ARG A 23 5.29 4.69 4.62
N VAL A 24 5.41 4.03 5.78
CA VAL A 24 4.29 3.41 6.49
C VAL A 24 4.25 3.98 7.89
N TRP A 25 3.12 4.61 8.25
CA TRP A 25 2.99 5.21 9.56
C TRP A 25 1.58 5.06 10.12
N LYS A 26 1.49 5.17 11.44
CA LYS A 26 0.23 5.17 12.16
C LYS A 26 -0.38 6.58 12.13
N LEU A 27 -1.59 6.69 11.62
CA LEU A 27 -2.33 7.95 11.59
C LEU A 27 -3.28 8.05 12.80
N ASP A 28 -3.86 6.93 13.20
CA ASP A 28 -4.83 6.84 14.29
C ASP A 28 -4.72 5.45 14.93
N ALA A 29 -5.45 5.17 15.99
CA ALA A 29 -5.33 3.94 16.78
C ALA A 29 -5.39 2.65 15.92
N ARG A 30 -6.24 2.63 14.90
CA ARG A 30 -6.42 1.48 14.00
C ARG A 30 -6.34 1.86 12.52
N LEU A 31 -5.76 3.01 12.23
CA LEU A 31 -5.67 3.54 10.87
C LEU A 31 -4.22 3.86 10.52
N PHE A 32 -3.77 3.35 9.39
CA PHE A 32 -2.38 3.45 8.93
C PHE A 32 -2.34 3.99 7.51
N VAL A 33 -1.21 4.58 7.14
CA VAL A 33 -0.97 5.09 5.79
C VAL A 33 0.29 4.45 5.24
N MET A 34 0.20 3.98 4.00
CA MET A 34 1.32 3.41 3.25
C MET A 34 1.46 4.16 1.93
N VAL A 35 2.63 4.74 1.67
CA VAL A 35 2.94 5.40 0.40
C VAL A 35 3.86 4.49 -0.40
N GLU A 36 3.37 3.97 -1.50
CA GLU A 36 4.14 3.06 -2.35
C GLU A 36 5.23 3.81 -3.12
N VAL A 37 6.33 3.10 -3.39
CA VAL A 37 7.42 3.62 -4.20
C VAL A 37 7.03 3.63 -5.69
N PRO A 38 7.62 4.55 -6.51
CA PRO A 38 7.30 4.61 -7.94
C PRO A 38 7.57 3.30 -8.69
N VAL A 39 8.68 2.63 -8.38
CA VAL A 39 9.03 1.34 -8.97
C VAL A 39 9.03 0.28 -7.88
N GLN A 40 7.95 -0.48 -7.84
CA GLN A 40 7.78 -1.56 -6.87
C GLN A 40 8.65 -2.76 -7.22
N THR A 41 9.18 -3.43 -6.20
CA THR A 41 9.84 -4.73 -6.31
C THR A 41 9.30 -5.64 -5.22
N PRO A 42 9.46 -6.97 -5.31
CA PRO A 42 9.10 -7.86 -4.21
C PRO A 42 9.75 -7.45 -2.88
N PHE A 43 10.99 -6.96 -2.93
CA PHE A 43 11.71 -6.48 -1.74
C PHE A 43 11.04 -5.26 -1.13
N THR A 44 10.69 -4.23 -1.92
CA THR A 44 10.05 -3.03 -1.38
C THR A 44 8.70 -3.35 -0.76
N LEU A 45 7.94 -4.24 -1.39
CA LEU A 45 6.66 -4.68 -0.83
C LEU A 45 6.84 -5.38 0.51
N ASP A 46 7.82 -6.27 0.62
CA ASP A 46 8.10 -6.93 1.89
C ASP A 46 8.46 -5.94 2.99
N VAL A 47 9.30 -4.95 2.70
CA VAL A 47 9.67 -3.92 3.70
C VAL A 47 8.46 -3.12 4.16
N LEU A 48 7.63 -2.66 3.23
CA LEU A 48 6.44 -1.86 3.56
C LEU A 48 5.40 -2.69 4.35
N PHE A 49 5.10 -3.90 3.90
CA PHE A 49 4.15 -4.76 4.61
C PHE A 49 4.68 -5.27 5.94
N ASP A 50 5.97 -5.55 6.05
CA ASP A 50 6.59 -5.93 7.33
C ASP A 50 6.47 -4.76 8.34
N ARG A 51 6.65 -3.53 7.87
CA ARG A 51 6.42 -2.36 8.71
C ARG A 51 4.96 -2.24 9.15
N LEU A 52 4.03 -2.48 8.24
CA LEU A 52 2.60 -2.50 8.59
C LEU A 52 2.31 -3.57 9.63
N ASP A 53 2.87 -4.76 9.47
CA ASP A 53 2.72 -5.86 10.44
C ASP A 53 3.25 -5.45 11.82
N GLU A 54 4.41 -4.80 11.89
CA GLU A 54 4.96 -4.29 13.15
C GLU A 54 4.02 -3.28 13.83
N LEU A 55 3.48 -2.34 13.05
CA LEU A 55 2.61 -1.29 13.57
C LEU A 55 1.23 -1.81 14.01
N THR A 56 0.80 -2.94 13.47
CA THR A 56 -0.52 -3.52 13.73
C THR A 56 -0.49 -4.68 14.72
N VAL A 57 0.65 -4.93 15.35
CA VAL A 57 0.78 -5.99 16.36
C VAL A 57 -0.27 -5.79 17.45
N GLY A 58 -1.00 -6.85 17.77
CA GLY A 58 -2.05 -6.82 18.80
C GLY A 58 -3.40 -6.27 18.34
N LEU A 59 -3.53 -5.84 17.09
CA LEU A 59 -4.80 -5.35 16.54
C LEU A 59 -5.53 -6.50 15.82
N ASP A 60 -6.76 -6.78 16.23
CA ASP A 60 -7.62 -7.76 15.56
C ASP A 60 -8.23 -7.19 14.28
N ARG A 61 -8.34 -5.87 14.21
CA ARG A 61 -8.98 -5.17 13.11
C ARG A 61 -8.33 -3.81 12.90
N PHE A 62 -8.00 -3.50 11.65
CA PHE A 62 -7.46 -2.20 11.27
C PHE A 62 -7.83 -1.86 9.82
N ALA A 63 -7.63 -0.61 9.45
CA ALA A 63 -7.74 -0.14 8.07
C ALA A 63 -6.46 0.58 7.67
N TYR A 64 -6.17 0.63 6.38
CA TYR A 64 -5.05 1.43 5.90
C TYR A 64 -5.35 2.09 4.55
N VAL A 65 -4.67 3.19 4.33
CA VAL A 65 -4.69 3.93 3.07
C VAL A 65 -3.41 3.60 2.32
N VAL A 66 -3.52 3.26 1.05
CA VAL A 66 -2.36 3.04 0.19
C VAL A 66 -2.35 4.13 -0.88
N ASP A 67 -1.31 4.95 -0.88
CA ASP A 67 -1.12 5.95 -1.93
C ASP A 67 -0.36 5.33 -3.10
N LEU A 68 -1.07 5.10 -4.19
CA LEU A 68 -0.56 4.53 -5.42
C LEU A 68 -0.38 5.58 -6.53
N SER A 69 -0.59 6.86 -6.22
CA SER A 69 -0.65 7.92 -7.24
C SER A 69 0.64 8.07 -8.05
N GLY A 70 1.79 7.72 -7.48
CA GLY A 70 3.08 7.79 -8.15
C GLY A 70 3.60 6.46 -8.69
N VAL A 71 2.83 5.38 -8.56
CA VAL A 71 3.29 4.03 -8.90
C VAL A 71 3.22 3.77 -10.40
N LYS A 72 4.29 3.21 -10.96
CA LYS A 72 4.33 2.67 -12.31
C LYS A 72 3.71 1.28 -12.33
N ARG A 73 3.31 0.82 -13.53
CA ARG A 73 2.70 -0.50 -13.69
C ARG A 73 3.58 -1.61 -13.10
N PRO A 74 3.06 -2.42 -12.16
CA PRO A 74 3.83 -3.51 -11.55
C PRO A 74 4.02 -4.68 -12.53
N ASP A 75 5.17 -5.36 -12.44
CA ASP A 75 5.42 -6.58 -13.18
C ASP A 75 4.73 -7.80 -12.52
N ALA A 76 4.87 -8.97 -13.17
CA ALA A 76 4.20 -10.19 -12.70
C ALA A 76 4.66 -10.63 -11.30
N ARG A 77 5.96 -10.47 -11.00
CA ARG A 77 6.52 -10.85 -9.69
C ARG A 77 6.00 -9.95 -8.58
N VAL A 78 5.87 -8.67 -8.86
CA VAL A 78 5.31 -7.69 -7.94
C VAL A 78 3.83 -8.01 -7.67
N ARG A 79 3.05 -8.30 -8.72
CA ARG A 79 1.63 -8.68 -8.56
C ARG A 79 1.47 -9.94 -7.72
N GLU A 80 2.31 -10.93 -7.91
CA GLU A 80 2.29 -12.17 -7.12
C GLU A 80 2.61 -11.91 -5.66
N LYS A 81 3.65 -11.12 -5.38
CA LYS A 81 4.00 -10.71 -4.01
C LYS A 81 2.87 -9.93 -3.35
N LEU A 82 2.24 -8.99 -4.07
CA LEU A 82 1.09 -8.23 -3.58
C LEU A 82 -0.05 -9.17 -3.19
N ARG A 83 -0.37 -10.13 -4.05
CA ARG A 83 -1.44 -11.10 -3.78
C ARG A 83 -1.17 -11.90 -2.49
N GLU A 84 0.07 -12.33 -2.31
CA GLU A 84 0.51 -13.04 -1.10
C GLU A 84 0.35 -12.16 0.15
N ARG A 85 0.85 -10.91 0.10
CA ARG A 85 0.80 -10.02 1.26
C ARG A 85 -0.63 -9.57 1.57
N VAL A 86 -1.45 -9.31 0.57
CA VAL A 86 -2.87 -8.97 0.74
C VAL A 86 -3.63 -10.13 1.41
N ALA A 87 -3.38 -11.35 0.98
CA ALA A 87 -4.00 -12.53 1.61
C ALA A 87 -3.68 -12.63 3.11
N ARG A 88 -2.47 -12.23 3.51
CA ARG A 88 -2.05 -12.27 4.92
C ARG A 88 -2.72 -11.19 5.77
N VAL A 89 -2.99 -10.00 5.22
CA VAL A 89 -3.63 -8.93 5.99
C VAL A 89 -5.16 -9.02 6.00
N ASN A 90 -5.77 -9.64 4.99
CA ASN A 90 -7.22 -9.72 4.83
C ASN A 90 -7.99 -10.15 6.09
N PRO A 91 -7.55 -11.17 6.86
CA PRO A 91 -8.31 -11.59 8.05
C PRO A 91 -8.52 -10.49 9.09
N ARG A 92 -7.63 -9.51 9.15
CA ARG A 92 -7.69 -8.40 10.11
C ARG A 92 -8.11 -7.07 9.45
N LEU A 93 -8.31 -7.06 8.14
CA LEU A 93 -8.55 -5.84 7.38
C LEU A 93 -10.02 -5.44 7.45
N ALA A 94 -10.32 -4.28 8.02
CA ALA A 94 -11.64 -3.67 7.95
C ALA A 94 -11.89 -3.04 6.59
N HIS A 95 -10.87 -2.35 6.05
CA HIS A 95 -10.98 -1.65 4.76
C HIS A 95 -9.62 -1.17 4.29
N VAL A 96 -9.44 -1.08 2.98
CA VAL A 96 -8.30 -0.38 2.39
C VAL A 96 -8.80 0.72 1.45
N GLY A 97 -8.29 1.93 1.65
CA GLY A 97 -8.54 3.07 0.78
C GLY A 97 -7.39 3.22 -0.21
N LEU A 98 -7.67 3.06 -1.49
CA LEU A 98 -6.65 3.12 -2.55
C LEU A 98 -6.69 4.50 -3.20
N VAL A 99 -5.57 5.23 -3.11
CA VAL A 99 -5.43 6.55 -3.74
C VAL A 99 -4.74 6.37 -5.08
N VAL A 100 -5.46 6.66 -6.15
CA VAL A 100 -5.01 6.37 -7.52
C VAL A 100 -4.86 7.63 -8.40
N GLY A 101 -5.13 8.79 -7.83
CA GLY A 101 -5.06 10.05 -8.56
C GLY A 101 -6.20 10.23 -9.58
N GLY A 102 -6.07 11.24 -10.43
CA GLY A 102 -7.14 11.69 -11.33
C GLY A 102 -7.16 11.05 -12.71
N ASN A 103 -6.20 10.17 -13.06
CA ASN A 103 -6.14 9.58 -14.39
C ASN A 103 -7.14 8.41 -14.51
N ALA A 104 -8.12 8.53 -15.42
CA ALA A 104 -9.16 7.54 -15.62
C ALA A 104 -8.63 6.17 -16.06
N VAL A 105 -7.58 6.14 -16.87
CA VAL A 105 -6.96 4.89 -17.33
C VAL A 105 -6.30 4.17 -16.17
N ILE A 106 -5.54 4.90 -15.35
CA ILE A 106 -4.89 4.34 -14.16
C ILE A 106 -5.93 3.82 -13.18
N ARG A 107 -7.04 4.53 -12.99
CA ARG A 107 -8.15 4.08 -12.13
C ARG A 107 -8.76 2.78 -12.63
N ALA A 108 -8.98 2.64 -13.93
CA ALA A 108 -9.53 1.42 -14.53
C ALA A 108 -8.58 0.23 -14.31
N VAL A 109 -7.29 0.42 -14.55
CA VAL A 109 -6.27 -0.61 -14.32
C VAL A 109 -6.20 -0.98 -12.84
N ALA A 110 -6.26 0.01 -11.95
CA ALA A 110 -6.23 -0.22 -10.51
C ALA A 110 -7.45 -1.03 -10.03
N LYS A 111 -8.64 -0.76 -10.58
CA LYS A 111 -9.84 -1.55 -10.27
C LYS A 111 -9.67 -3.02 -10.62
N LEU A 112 -9.18 -3.31 -11.84
CA LEU A 112 -8.93 -4.68 -12.25
C LEU A 112 -7.88 -5.35 -11.37
N ALA A 113 -6.81 -4.63 -11.05
CA ALA A 113 -5.75 -5.14 -10.17
C ALA A 113 -6.28 -5.42 -8.75
N ALA A 114 -7.09 -4.53 -8.19
CA ALA A 114 -7.64 -4.70 -6.84
C ALA A 114 -8.51 -5.96 -6.73
N PHE A 115 -9.35 -6.21 -7.73
CA PHE A 115 -10.14 -7.45 -7.79
C PHE A 115 -9.23 -8.68 -7.86
N SER A 116 -8.19 -8.65 -8.69
CA SER A 116 -7.28 -9.78 -8.85
C SER A 116 -6.39 -10.02 -7.63
N LEU A 117 -6.13 -8.97 -6.82
CA LEU A 117 -5.33 -9.07 -5.60
C LEU A 117 -6.12 -9.65 -4.41
N GLY A 118 -7.44 -9.66 -4.51
CA GLY A 118 -8.28 -10.33 -3.51
C GLY A 118 -8.57 -9.52 -2.25
N PHE A 119 -8.51 -8.18 -2.28
CA PHE A 119 -8.94 -7.35 -1.16
C PHE A 119 -10.41 -7.60 -0.81
N ARG A 120 -10.70 -7.85 0.46
CA ARG A 120 -12.06 -8.11 0.94
C ARG A 120 -12.94 -6.88 0.96
N SER A 121 -12.36 -5.73 1.30
CA SER A 121 -13.08 -4.45 1.37
C SER A 121 -12.14 -3.35 0.92
N PHE A 122 -12.50 -2.64 -0.12
CA PHE A 122 -11.67 -1.57 -0.66
C PHE A 122 -12.51 -0.49 -1.34
N SER A 123 -11.92 0.70 -1.47
CA SER A 123 -12.49 1.82 -2.21
C SER A 123 -11.39 2.60 -2.92
N PHE A 124 -11.76 3.31 -3.98
CA PHE A 124 -10.83 4.13 -4.76
C PHE A 124 -11.10 5.60 -4.49
N HIS A 125 -10.02 6.37 -4.34
CA HIS A 125 -10.08 7.79 -4.02
C HIS A 125 -9.06 8.58 -4.82
N MET A 126 -9.33 9.87 -4.99
CA MET A 126 -8.42 10.79 -5.67
C MET A 126 -7.43 11.45 -4.70
N SER A 127 -7.70 11.39 -3.41
CA SER A 127 -6.84 11.98 -2.38
C SER A 127 -6.73 11.10 -1.15
N VAL A 128 -5.65 11.31 -0.39
CA VAL A 128 -5.44 10.64 0.90
C VAL A 128 -6.56 10.99 1.89
N ASP A 129 -6.99 12.25 1.94
CA ASP A 129 -8.04 12.69 2.85
C ASP A 129 -9.36 11.94 2.63
N GLN A 130 -9.76 11.75 1.38
CA GLN A 130 -10.95 10.98 1.03
C GLN A 130 -10.82 9.52 1.45
N ALA A 131 -9.67 8.92 1.22
CA ALA A 131 -9.37 7.54 1.60
C ALA A 131 -9.39 7.36 3.11
N VAL A 132 -8.82 8.29 3.86
CA VAL A 132 -8.83 8.31 5.33
C VAL A 132 -10.27 8.33 5.86
N GLU A 133 -11.12 9.17 5.30
CA GLU A 133 -12.52 9.27 5.72
C GLU A 133 -13.27 7.96 5.46
N ALA A 134 -13.05 7.32 4.33
CA ALA A 134 -13.66 6.02 4.02
C ALA A 134 -13.21 4.95 5.02
N CYS A 135 -11.92 4.93 5.37
CA CYS A 135 -11.37 4.00 6.36
C CYS A 135 -11.95 4.25 7.75
N ARG A 136 -12.10 5.50 8.15
CA ARG A 136 -12.71 5.86 9.45
C ARG A 136 -14.15 5.37 9.55
N ARG A 137 -14.93 5.52 8.49
CA ARG A 137 -16.30 5.01 8.44
C ARG A 137 -16.35 3.50 8.58
N ALA A 138 -15.45 2.80 7.94
CA ALA A 138 -15.38 1.34 8.01
C ALA A 138 -14.98 0.83 9.41
N LEU A 139 -14.28 1.66 10.19
CA LEU A 139 -13.83 1.31 11.55
C LEU A 139 -14.85 1.63 12.65
N ARG A 140 -15.92 2.30 12.31
CA ARG A 140 -16.99 2.65 13.27
C ARG A 140 -17.82 1.43 13.68
#